data_7079fe58c206c37a8fe6297479d6ad97
#
_entry.id   7079fe58c206c37a8fe6297479d6ad97
#
_cell.length_a   1.000
_cell.length_b   1.000
_cell.length_c   1.000
_cell.angle_alpha   90.00
_cell.angle_beta   90.00
_cell.angle_gamma   90.00
#
_symmetry.space_group_name_H-M   'P 1'
#
loop_
_entity.id
_entity.type
_entity.pdbx_description
1 polymer ?
#
loop_
_entity_poly.entity_id
_entity_poly.type
_entity_poly.pdbx_seq_one_letter_code
_entity_poly.pdbx_strand_id
1 'polypeptide(L)'
;MWNELLLEAGLNEREVRSIMVLGNNPNMRASELAKELQTTRLDAYNSLSRLQEMGIVTATADRPMLFSSLRVDEALQHIIEMRRR
;
A
#
# COMPACT_ATOMS: atom_id res chain seq x y z
N MET A 1 14.02 0.91 -9.22
CA MET A 1 13.90 2.34 -9.56
C MET A 1 12.74 2.99 -8.79
N TRP A 2 11.52 2.57 -9.02
CA TRP A 2 10.36 3.13 -8.33
C TRP A 2 10.42 2.93 -6.81
N ASN A 3 10.93 1.76 -6.38
CA ASN A 3 11.04 1.46 -4.95
C ASN A 3 11.88 2.49 -4.21
N GLU A 4 13.02 2.86 -4.79
CA GLU A 4 13.92 3.84 -4.19
C GLU A 4 13.27 5.21 -4.08
N LEU A 5 12.51 5.60 -5.10
CA LEU A 5 11.81 6.89 -5.11
C LEU A 5 10.72 6.93 -4.04
N LEU A 6 10.00 5.83 -3.85
CA LEU A 6 8.99 5.75 -2.80
C LEU A 6 9.61 5.79 -1.41
N LEU A 7 10.76 5.13 -1.22
CA LEU A 7 11.47 5.18 0.05
C LEU A 7 11.94 6.60 0.35
N GLU A 8 12.48 7.29 -0.65
CA GLU A 8 12.89 8.69 -0.50
C GLU A 8 11.70 9.59 -0.20
N ALA A 9 10.53 9.24 -0.70
CA ALA A 9 9.30 9.98 -0.45
C ALA A 9 8.75 9.78 0.96
N GLY A 10 9.37 8.89 1.76
CA GLY A 10 9.01 8.71 3.15
C GLY A 10 8.28 7.43 3.49
N LEU A 11 8.09 6.54 2.53
CA LEU A 11 7.49 5.24 2.81
C LEU A 11 8.55 4.27 3.34
N ASN A 12 8.15 3.32 4.16
CA ASN A 12 9.06 2.27 4.59
C ASN A 12 9.02 1.09 3.61
N GLU A 13 9.94 0.14 3.77
CA GLU A 13 10.05 -1.00 2.86
C GLU A 13 8.78 -1.84 2.81
N ARG A 14 8.14 -2.06 3.95
CA ARG A 14 6.90 -2.85 3.99
C ARG A 14 5.79 -2.15 3.22
N GLU A 15 5.69 -0.84 3.34
CA GLU A 15 4.69 -0.06 2.59
C GLU A 15 4.94 -0.14 1.09
N VAL A 16 6.19 -0.01 0.67
CA VAL A 16 6.55 -0.12 -0.74
C VAL A 16 6.20 -1.51 -1.28
N ARG A 17 6.56 -2.55 -0.54
CA ARG A 17 6.24 -3.93 -0.93
C ARG A 17 4.74 -4.16 -0.99
N SER A 18 3.99 -3.57 -0.06
CA SER A 18 2.53 -3.67 -0.06
C SER A 18 1.92 -3.08 -1.33
N ILE A 19 2.40 -1.92 -1.75
CA ILE A 19 1.95 -1.30 -2.99
C ILE A 19 2.25 -2.20 -4.19
N MET A 20 3.44 -2.77 -4.23
CA MET A 20 3.84 -3.65 -5.34
C MET A 20 2.96 -4.90 -5.41
N VAL A 21 2.72 -5.53 -4.28
CA VAL A 21 1.89 -6.75 -4.24
C VAL A 21 0.45 -6.42 -4.61
N LEU A 22 -0.12 -5.38 -4.00
CA LEU A 22 -1.51 -5.01 -4.26
C LEU A 22 -1.72 -4.48 -5.67
N GLY A 23 -0.72 -3.79 -6.22
CA GLY A 23 -0.80 -3.28 -7.59
C GLY A 23 -0.92 -4.39 -8.62
N ASN A 24 -0.38 -5.58 -8.32
CA ASN A 24 -0.45 -6.75 -9.19
C ASN A 24 -1.58 -7.71 -8.80
N ASN A 25 -2.16 -7.56 -7.62
CA ASN A 25 -3.17 -8.46 -7.08
C ASN A 25 -4.28 -7.64 -6.41
N PRO A 26 -5.20 -7.08 -7.19
CA PRO A 26 -6.27 -6.27 -6.60
C PRO A 26 -7.21 -7.11 -5.74
N ASN A 27 -7.85 -6.45 -4.80
CA ASN A 27 -8.84 -7.06 -3.91
C ASN A 27 -8.28 -8.19 -3.05
N MET A 28 -7.17 -7.91 -2.37
CA MET A 28 -6.57 -8.84 -1.41
C MET A 28 -7.07 -8.57 -0.01
N ARG A 29 -7.14 -9.64 0.78
CA ARG A 29 -7.36 -9.52 2.23
C ARG A 29 -6.05 -9.19 2.92
N ALA A 30 -6.13 -8.57 4.10
CA ALA A 30 -4.94 -8.28 4.90
C ALA A 30 -4.13 -9.55 5.22
N SER A 31 -4.82 -10.66 5.49
CA SER A 31 -4.16 -11.93 5.77
C SER A 31 -3.38 -12.46 4.57
N GLU A 32 -3.91 -12.27 3.37
CA GLU A 32 -3.22 -12.68 2.14
C GLU A 32 -1.97 -11.82 1.90
N LEU A 33 -2.11 -10.51 2.12
CA LEU A 33 -0.97 -9.61 2.01
C LEU A 33 0.12 -9.96 3.03
N ALA A 34 -0.28 -10.29 4.26
CA ALA A 34 0.66 -10.67 5.31
C ALA A 34 1.50 -11.89 4.89
N LYS A 35 0.87 -12.87 4.24
CA LYS A 35 1.58 -14.05 3.73
C LYS A 35 2.58 -13.67 2.64
N GLU A 36 2.17 -12.83 1.71
CA GLU A 36 3.05 -12.38 0.63
C GLU A 36 4.24 -11.60 1.16
N LEU A 37 4.04 -10.79 2.19
CA LEU A 37 5.09 -9.99 2.79
C LEU A 37 5.89 -10.75 3.84
N GLN A 38 5.49 -11.96 4.17
CA GLN A 38 6.10 -12.78 5.24
C GLN A 38 6.14 -12.01 6.57
N THR A 39 5.03 -11.42 6.92
CA THR A 39 4.90 -10.63 8.14
C THR A 39 3.63 -11.02 8.89
N THR A 40 3.40 -10.41 10.04
CA THR A 40 2.19 -10.67 10.81
C THR A 40 0.99 -9.94 10.18
N ARG A 41 -0.19 -10.45 10.47
CA ARG A 41 -1.43 -9.83 10.03
C ARG A 41 -1.57 -8.40 10.56
N LEU A 42 -1.15 -8.19 11.80
CA LEU A 42 -1.18 -6.86 12.43
C LEU A 42 -0.26 -5.88 11.69
N ASP A 43 0.96 -6.31 11.38
CA ASP A 43 1.91 -5.45 10.67
C ASP A 43 1.41 -5.11 9.26
N ALA A 44 0.84 -6.09 8.57
CA ALA A 44 0.24 -5.86 7.25
C ALA A 44 -0.91 -4.86 7.35
N TYR A 45 -1.77 -5.02 8.35
CA TYR A 45 -2.89 -4.12 8.56
C TYR A 45 -2.43 -2.70 8.87
N ASN A 46 -1.38 -2.56 9.67
CA ASN A 46 -0.83 -1.25 10.00
C ASN A 46 -0.29 -0.53 8.75
N SER A 47 0.39 -1.27 7.88
CA SER A 47 0.86 -0.72 6.61
C SER A 47 -0.31 -0.29 5.72
N LEU A 48 -1.34 -1.13 5.63
CA LEU A 48 -2.53 -0.82 4.85
C LEU A 48 -3.25 0.42 5.37
N SER A 49 -3.38 0.53 6.69
CA SER A 49 -4.05 1.68 7.31
C SER A 49 -3.34 2.98 6.99
N ARG A 50 -2.02 2.98 7.08
CA ARG A 50 -1.24 4.16 6.76
C ARG A 50 -1.36 4.55 5.28
N LEU A 51 -1.27 3.55 4.40
CA LEU A 51 -1.42 3.80 2.97
C LEU A 51 -2.83 4.27 2.61
N GLN A 52 -3.84 3.80 3.35
CA GLN A 52 -5.20 4.29 3.21
C GLN A 52 -5.31 5.76 3.59
N GLU A 53 -4.69 6.16 4.69
CA GLU A 53 -4.67 7.56 5.12
C GLU A 53 -4.01 8.45 4.08
N MET A 54 -3.02 7.93 3.38
CA MET A 54 -2.34 8.65 2.32
C MET A 54 -3.12 8.69 1.01
N GLY A 55 -4.22 7.94 0.92
CA GLY A 55 -5.00 7.87 -0.31
C GLY A 55 -4.45 6.94 -1.38
N ILE A 56 -3.46 6.12 -1.04
CA ILE A 56 -2.81 5.19 -1.98
C ILE A 56 -3.56 3.86 -2.06
N VAL A 57 -4.10 3.42 -0.92
CA VAL A 57 -4.84 2.16 -0.80
C VAL A 57 -6.30 2.44 -0.52
N THR A 58 -7.17 1.65 -1.13
CA THR A 58 -8.61 1.68 -0.86
C THR A 58 -9.04 0.33 -0.31
N ALA A 59 -10.12 0.32 0.45
CA ALA A 59 -10.68 -0.89 1.02
C ALA A 59 -12.18 -0.92 0.83
N THR A 60 -12.73 -2.13 0.66
CA THR A 60 -14.17 -2.31 0.60
C THR A 60 -14.78 -2.15 1.99
N ALA A 61 -16.02 -1.70 2.06
CA ALA A 61 -16.73 -1.55 3.32
C ALA A 61 -17.28 -2.87 3.85
N ASP A 62 -17.51 -3.83 2.94
CA ASP A 62 -18.08 -5.13 3.29
C ASP A 62 -17.05 -6.07 3.88
N ARG A 63 -17.52 -7.13 4.51
CA ARG A 63 -16.63 -8.17 5.04
C ARG A 63 -16.65 -9.38 4.13
N PRO A 64 -15.48 -9.99 3.87
CA PRO A 64 -14.15 -9.54 4.32
C PRO A 64 -13.72 -8.25 3.62
N MET A 65 -12.95 -7.42 4.33
CA MET A 65 -12.39 -6.22 3.72
C MET A 65 -11.34 -6.62 2.68
N LEU A 66 -11.49 -6.07 1.48
CA LEU A 66 -10.54 -6.30 0.39
C LEU A 66 -9.83 -4.99 0.06
N PHE A 67 -8.52 -5.07 -0.10
CA PHE A 67 -7.67 -3.91 -0.29
C PHE A 67 -7.13 -3.87 -1.72
N SER A 68 -7.07 -2.68 -2.28
CA SER A 68 -6.49 -2.43 -3.60
C SER A 68 -5.62 -1.20 -3.52
N SER A 69 -4.60 -1.11 -4.38
CA SER A 69 -3.64 -0.01 -4.35
C SER A 69 -3.48 0.62 -5.73
N LEU A 70 -3.11 1.89 -5.72
CA LEU A 70 -2.54 2.53 -6.90
C LEU A 70 -1.29 1.76 -7.30
N ARG A 71 -0.92 1.83 -8.57
CA ARG A 71 0.36 1.29 -9.03
C ARG A 71 1.49 2.16 -8.50
N VAL A 72 2.71 1.62 -8.55
CA VAL A 72 3.89 2.27 -7.98
C VAL A 72 4.08 3.69 -8.52
N ASP A 73 3.98 3.85 -9.83
CA ASP A 73 4.13 5.16 -10.47
C ASP A 73 3.02 6.12 -10.08
N GLU A 74 1.78 5.65 -10.01
CA GLU A 74 0.63 6.44 -9.58
C GLU A 74 0.75 6.86 -8.12
N ALA A 75 1.23 5.95 -7.28
CA ALA A 75 1.43 6.24 -5.86
C ALA A 75 2.46 7.35 -5.66
N LEU A 76 3.56 7.30 -6.40
CA LEU A 76 4.58 8.34 -6.32
C LEU A 76 4.03 9.68 -6.77
N GLN A 77 3.31 9.71 -7.87
CA GLN A 77 2.68 10.93 -8.36
C GLN A 77 1.70 11.51 -7.35
N HIS A 78 0.92 10.66 -6.72
CA HIS A 78 -0.04 11.06 -5.70
C HIS A 78 0.66 11.73 -4.51
N ILE A 79 1.76 11.15 -4.05
CA ILE A 79 2.55 11.71 -2.94
C ILE A 79 3.12 13.08 -3.32
N ILE A 80 3.65 13.21 -4.53
CA ILE A 80 4.20 14.47 -5.01
C ILE A 80 3.12 15.56 -5.02
N GLU A 81 1.94 15.25 -5.52
CA GLU A 81 0.84 16.21 -5.57
C GLU A 81 0.37 16.63 -4.18
N MET A 82 0.34 15.70 -3.24
CA MET A 82 -0.02 16.01 -1.86
C MET A 82 0.95 17.02 -1.24
N ARG A 83 2.23 16.93 -1.56
CA ARG A 83 3.25 17.80 -1.00
C ARG A 83 3.27 19.19 -1.59
N ARG A 84 2.61 19.39 -2.72
CA ARG A 84 2.49 20.71 -3.34
C ARG A 84 1.50 21.63 -2.65
N ARG A 85 0.65 21.10 -1.81
CA ARG A 85 -0.42 21.88 -1.16
C ARG A 85 0.03 22.51 0.14
#